data_fc070b3afa3b639283d3dde4c12433b8
#
_entry.id   fc070b3afa3b639283d3dde4c12433b8
#
_cell.length_a   1.000
_cell.length_b   1.000
_cell.length_c   1.000
_cell.angle_alpha   90.00
_cell.angle_beta   90.00
_cell.angle_gamma   90.00
#
_symmetry.space_group_name_H-M   'P 1'
#
loop_
_entity.id
_entity.type
_entity.pdbx_description
1 polymer ?
#
loop_
_entity_poly.entity_id
_entity_poly.type
_entity_poly.pdbx_seq_one_letter_code
_entity_poly.pdbx_strand_id
1 'polypeptide(L)'
;MEHRNSSEKRHAGAKWSSCALGALSGYRFKCICTAGPPGPQGELIFMAQVVTSKRGPVTGTATHQRKKRPFLLDLYSTAVGKKYVMGLTGIAMMGFVLFHMIGNLKMYAGAADLDHYAHFLQTLLYPLAPKGWVLWILRGGLISMLFLHLHAAWSLTRLNRHARPVKYQSKRDYQIANFASRTMRWSGMIVLAFIVWHLLDLTFGVVNSHVGEMITHTGDEESVKSVYASVVHSFERTPVALFYVVANILLGIHLFHGTWSIFQSLGWNNPRFNNWRRGFATGFASLVVLGNVSFPIAVMAGIVG
;
A
#
# COMPACT_ATOMS: atom_id res chain seq x y z
N MET A 1 -27.24 4.79 -66.09
CA MET A 1 -25.89 5.39 -66.09
C MET A 1 -25.30 5.12 -64.74
N GLU A 2 -24.75 3.94 -64.47
CA GLU A 2 -23.39 3.50 -64.77
C GLU A 2 -22.31 4.43 -64.28
N HIS A 3 -21.66 4.08 -63.13
CA HIS A 3 -20.24 3.76 -63.13
C HIS A 3 -19.86 3.06 -61.82
N ARG A 4 -19.59 1.80 -62.00
CA ARG A 4 -18.90 0.88 -61.14
C ARG A 4 -17.42 1.30 -61.09
N ASN A 5 -16.81 1.38 -59.90
CA ASN A 5 -15.35 1.22 -59.82
C ASN A 5 -14.95 0.38 -58.59
N SER A 6 -14.67 -0.86 -58.88
CA SER A 6 -14.11 -1.85 -58.01
C SER A 6 -12.60 -1.60 -57.90
N SER A 7 -12.10 -1.28 -56.72
CA SER A 7 -10.67 -1.41 -56.43
C SER A 7 -10.43 -2.65 -55.54
N GLU A 8 -10.17 -3.72 -56.23
CA GLU A 8 -9.67 -5.02 -55.72
C GLU A 8 -8.29 -4.81 -55.09
N LYS A 9 -8.22 -4.76 -53.76
CA LYS A 9 -6.93 -4.83 -53.05
C LYS A 9 -6.53 -6.28 -52.98
N ARG A 10 -5.63 -6.70 -53.86
CA ARG A 10 -4.93 -7.99 -53.82
C ARG A 10 -4.11 -8.06 -52.54
N HIS A 11 -4.53 -8.90 -51.60
CA HIS A 11 -3.69 -9.37 -50.51
C HIS A 11 -2.65 -10.32 -51.14
N ALA A 12 -1.41 -9.86 -51.18
CA ALA A 12 -0.25 -10.72 -51.47
C ALA A 12 -0.11 -11.73 -50.32
N GLY A 13 -0.52 -12.96 -50.59
CA GLY A 13 -0.32 -14.07 -49.66
C GLY A 13 1.15 -14.36 -49.51
N ALA A 14 1.69 -14.14 -48.32
CA ALA A 14 3.02 -14.62 -47.95
C ALA A 14 3.02 -16.15 -47.96
N LYS A 15 3.63 -16.74 -48.95
CA LYS A 15 3.92 -18.16 -48.97
C LYS A 15 4.98 -18.48 -47.93
N TRP A 16 4.59 -19.18 -46.87
CA TRP A 16 5.49 -19.74 -45.91
C TRP A 16 6.26 -20.92 -46.51
N SER A 17 7.51 -20.69 -46.90
CA SER A 17 8.41 -21.77 -47.26
C SER A 17 9.00 -22.33 -45.97
N SER A 18 8.70 -23.57 -45.65
CA SER A 18 9.28 -24.29 -44.52
C SER A 18 10.75 -24.54 -44.77
N CYS A 19 11.63 -23.80 -44.06
CA CYS A 19 13.03 -24.19 -43.96
C CYS A 19 13.17 -25.33 -42.96
N ALA A 20 13.32 -26.56 -43.47
CA ALA A 20 13.73 -27.69 -42.67
C ALA A 20 15.24 -27.65 -42.45
N LEU A 21 15.66 -27.24 -41.29
CA LEU A 21 17.05 -27.37 -40.81
C LEU A 21 17.07 -28.45 -39.73
N GLY A 22 17.86 -29.51 -40.02
CA GLY A 22 18.02 -30.68 -39.16
C GLY A 22 18.54 -30.29 -37.75
N ALA A 23 18.05 -31.01 -36.78
CA ALA A 23 18.46 -30.88 -35.39
C ALA A 23 19.88 -31.47 -35.24
N LEU A 24 20.88 -30.61 -35.11
CA LEU A 24 22.17 -30.98 -34.56
C LEU A 24 22.17 -30.64 -33.07
N SER A 25 22.18 -31.70 -32.29
CA SER A 25 22.52 -31.77 -30.86
C SER A 25 22.44 -30.42 -30.07
N GLY A 26 21.29 -30.16 -29.46
CA GLY A 26 21.21 -29.24 -28.33
C GLY A 26 20.87 -27.77 -28.61
N TYR A 27 20.67 -27.34 -29.85
CA TYR A 27 20.34 -25.95 -30.19
C TYR A 27 18.97 -25.82 -30.85
N ARG A 28 18.07 -24.98 -30.31
CA ARG A 28 16.88 -24.51 -31.00
C ARG A 28 17.22 -23.26 -31.81
N PHE A 29 17.18 -23.36 -33.12
CA PHE A 29 17.33 -22.22 -34.02
C PHE A 29 15.97 -21.58 -34.27
N LYS A 30 15.83 -20.29 -34.01
CA LYS A 30 14.69 -19.49 -34.42
C LYS A 30 15.13 -18.62 -35.59
N CYS A 31 14.71 -18.99 -36.81
CA CYS A 31 14.96 -18.13 -37.98
C CYS A 31 13.95 -16.98 -37.98
N ILE A 32 14.41 -15.74 -37.94
CA ILE A 32 13.63 -14.56 -38.21
C ILE A 32 14.01 -14.09 -39.60
N CYS A 33 13.10 -14.26 -40.58
CA CYS A 33 13.30 -13.72 -41.92
C CYS A 33 12.89 -12.25 -41.93
N THR A 34 13.84 -11.34 -42.12
CA THR A 34 13.58 -9.95 -42.41
C THR A 34 13.84 -9.68 -43.89
N ALA A 35 12.91 -9.03 -44.59
CA ALA A 35 13.12 -8.57 -45.94
C ALA A 35 14.17 -7.45 -45.93
N GLY A 36 15.30 -7.68 -46.58
CA GLY A 36 16.33 -6.67 -46.83
C GLY A 36 15.95 -5.75 -48.01
N PRO A 37 16.67 -4.63 -48.20
CA PRO A 37 16.47 -3.75 -49.35
C PRO A 37 16.70 -4.51 -50.66
N PRO A 38 16.00 -4.20 -51.76
CA PRO A 38 16.16 -4.86 -53.04
C PRO A 38 17.58 -4.63 -53.59
N GLY A 39 18.22 -5.71 -54.03
CA GLY A 39 19.51 -5.65 -54.72
C GLY A 39 19.38 -5.02 -56.13
N PRO A 40 20.53 -4.73 -56.79
CA PRO A 40 20.57 -4.01 -58.08
C PRO A 40 19.82 -4.70 -59.23
N GLN A 41 19.37 -5.93 -59.08
CA GLN A 41 18.62 -6.67 -60.09
C GLN A 41 17.21 -7.09 -59.63
N GLY A 42 16.66 -6.46 -58.59
CA GLY A 42 15.25 -6.70 -58.15
C GLY A 42 15.07 -8.01 -57.39
N GLU A 43 16.10 -8.76 -57.04
CA GLU A 43 16.02 -9.95 -56.21
C GLU A 43 15.95 -9.58 -54.75
N LEU A 44 14.92 -10.11 -54.05
CA LEU A 44 14.80 -9.95 -52.60
C LEU A 44 15.85 -10.81 -51.87
N ILE A 45 16.87 -10.17 -51.30
CA ILE A 45 17.85 -10.83 -50.49
C ILE A 45 17.27 -11.05 -49.08
N PHE A 46 16.96 -12.29 -48.75
CA PHE A 46 16.58 -12.67 -47.39
C PHE A 46 17.82 -12.89 -46.54
N MET A 47 18.07 -11.98 -45.59
CA MET A 47 19.11 -12.19 -44.60
C MET A 47 18.51 -12.99 -43.43
N ALA A 48 18.94 -14.23 -43.27
CA ALA A 48 18.61 -15.03 -42.09
C ALA A 48 19.65 -14.69 -40.97
N GLN A 49 19.20 -13.97 -39.96
CA GLN A 49 19.98 -13.84 -38.74
C GLN A 49 19.76 -15.05 -37.82
N VAL A 50 20.78 -15.84 -37.63
CA VAL A 50 20.79 -16.93 -36.65
C VAL A 50 21.07 -16.35 -35.27
N VAL A 51 20.04 -16.15 -34.49
CA VAL A 51 20.17 -15.81 -33.08
C VAL A 51 20.46 -17.08 -32.29
N THR A 52 21.73 -17.36 -32.05
CA THR A 52 22.13 -18.43 -31.13
C THR A 52 21.88 -18.02 -29.69
N SER A 53 20.75 -18.41 -29.13
CA SER A 53 20.55 -18.35 -27.68
C SER A 53 21.38 -19.48 -27.04
N LYS A 54 22.45 -19.15 -26.37
CA LYS A 54 23.14 -20.07 -25.45
C LYS A 54 22.22 -20.31 -24.22
N ARG A 55 21.19 -21.11 -24.41
CA ARG A 55 20.65 -21.85 -23.27
C ARG A 55 21.56 -23.06 -23.12
N GLY A 56 22.38 -23.06 -22.09
CA GLY A 56 23.09 -24.25 -21.67
C GLY A 56 22.12 -25.44 -21.61
N PRO A 57 22.65 -26.69 -21.75
CA PRO A 57 21.82 -27.87 -21.68
C PRO A 57 20.99 -27.78 -20.42
N VAL A 58 19.66 -27.99 -20.54
CA VAL A 58 18.78 -28.25 -19.40
C VAL A 58 19.17 -29.66 -18.95
N THR A 59 20.38 -29.77 -18.40
CA THR A 59 20.79 -30.96 -17.67
C THR A 59 19.89 -31.04 -16.48
N GLY A 60 19.19 -32.14 -16.43
CA GLY A 60 18.14 -32.50 -15.51
C GLY A 60 18.29 -31.94 -14.11
N THR A 61 17.19 -31.41 -13.64
CA THR A 61 16.78 -31.39 -12.25
C THR A 61 17.96 -31.55 -11.27
N ALA A 62 18.79 -30.50 -11.11
CA ALA A 62 19.28 -30.25 -9.78
C ALA A 62 18.04 -29.98 -8.93
N THR A 63 17.46 -31.02 -8.36
CA THR A 63 16.56 -30.92 -7.24
C THR A 63 17.39 -30.31 -6.13
N HIS A 64 17.50 -28.98 -6.17
CA HIS A 64 17.95 -28.23 -5.03
C HIS A 64 16.96 -28.63 -3.94
N GLN A 65 17.34 -29.57 -3.07
CA GLN A 65 16.56 -29.96 -1.91
C GLN A 65 16.39 -28.69 -1.08
N ARG A 66 15.30 -27.98 -1.36
CA ARG A 66 14.92 -26.78 -0.62
C ARG A 66 14.69 -27.23 0.79
N LYS A 67 15.58 -26.85 1.72
CA LYS A 67 15.38 -27.10 3.16
C LYS A 67 13.91 -26.82 3.46
N LYS A 68 13.19 -27.82 4.00
CA LYS A 68 11.77 -27.68 4.37
C LYS A 68 11.66 -26.53 5.36
N ARG A 69 11.15 -25.39 4.91
CA ARG A 69 10.86 -24.25 5.77
C ARG A 69 9.48 -24.43 6.39
N PRO A 70 9.22 -23.91 7.59
CA PRO A 70 7.85 -23.85 8.14
C PRO A 70 6.91 -23.22 7.11
N PHE A 71 5.69 -23.77 6.98
CA PHE A 71 4.70 -23.36 5.98
C PHE A 71 4.52 -21.84 5.87
N LEU A 72 4.40 -21.14 7.02
CA LEU A 72 4.22 -19.68 7.04
C LEU A 72 5.41 -18.93 6.45
N LEU A 73 6.65 -19.38 6.72
CA LEU A 73 7.85 -18.77 6.16
C LEU A 73 7.99 -19.05 4.66
N ASP A 74 7.57 -20.23 4.21
CA ASP A 74 7.57 -20.58 2.79
C ASP A 74 6.53 -19.77 2.05
N LEU A 75 5.31 -19.63 2.59
CA LEU A 75 4.26 -18.76 2.06
C LEU A 75 4.75 -17.31 1.96
N TYR A 76 5.32 -16.76 3.03
CA TYR A 76 5.85 -15.39 3.05
C TYR A 76 7.02 -15.18 2.09
N SER A 77 7.77 -16.21 1.72
CA SER A 77 8.85 -16.11 0.73
C SER A 77 8.32 -15.78 -0.67
N THR A 78 7.05 -16.06 -0.97
CA THR A 78 6.41 -15.82 -2.26
C THR A 78 5.92 -14.36 -2.41
N ALA A 79 5.78 -13.89 -3.65
CA ALA A 79 5.18 -12.57 -3.93
C ALA A 79 3.72 -12.49 -3.48
N VAL A 80 2.98 -13.59 -3.61
CA VAL A 80 1.56 -13.69 -3.21
C VAL A 80 1.44 -13.63 -1.70
N GLY A 81 2.23 -14.43 -0.96
CA GLY A 81 2.22 -14.42 0.50
C GLY A 81 2.55 -13.04 1.09
N LYS A 82 3.53 -12.32 0.50
CA LYS A 82 3.83 -10.94 0.90
C LYS A 82 2.66 -9.97 0.66
N LYS A 83 1.89 -10.14 -0.43
CA LYS A 83 0.67 -9.35 -0.67
C LYS A 83 -0.41 -9.64 0.37
N TYR A 84 -0.61 -10.90 0.75
CA TYR A 84 -1.53 -11.26 1.82
C TYR A 84 -1.13 -10.64 3.15
N VAL A 85 0.15 -10.77 3.55
CA VAL A 85 0.65 -10.14 4.79
C VAL A 85 0.45 -8.62 4.73
N MET A 86 0.80 -7.96 3.63
CA MET A 86 0.60 -6.51 3.47
C MET A 86 -0.88 -6.13 3.55
N GLY A 87 -1.79 -6.93 2.96
CA GLY A 87 -3.24 -6.69 3.02
C GLY A 87 -3.81 -6.88 4.41
N LEU A 88 -3.50 -7.99 5.09
CA LEU A 88 -4.01 -8.30 6.43
C LEU A 88 -3.50 -7.31 7.49
N THR A 89 -2.20 -6.97 7.45
CA THR A 89 -1.65 -5.95 8.34
C THR A 89 -2.24 -4.56 8.06
N GLY A 90 -2.51 -4.26 6.78
CA GLY A 90 -3.22 -3.05 6.38
C GLY A 90 -4.63 -2.98 6.96
N ILE A 91 -5.41 -4.08 6.91
CA ILE A 91 -6.76 -4.16 7.52
C ILE A 91 -6.69 -3.92 9.03
N ALA A 92 -5.74 -4.55 9.72
CA ALA A 92 -5.58 -4.38 11.17
C ALA A 92 -5.27 -2.91 11.54
N MET A 93 -4.36 -2.26 10.80
CA MET A 93 -4.05 -0.84 11.00
C MET A 93 -5.21 0.09 10.64
N MET A 94 -5.97 -0.22 9.58
CA MET A 94 -7.20 0.52 9.23
C MET A 94 -8.24 0.46 10.36
N GLY A 95 -8.44 -0.74 10.92
CA GLY A 95 -9.31 -0.92 12.09
C GLY A 95 -8.84 -0.09 13.28
N PHE A 96 -7.54 -0.12 13.58
CA PHE A 96 -6.97 0.70 14.64
C PHE A 96 -7.20 2.19 14.42
N VAL A 97 -6.92 2.72 13.22
CA VAL A 97 -7.10 4.16 12.92
C VAL A 97 -8.56 4.57 13.08
N LEU A 98 -9.51 3.72 12.66
CA LEU A 98 -10.93 3.98 12.83
C LEU A 98 -11.33 4.03 14.32
N PHE A 99 -10.96 3.02 15.11
CA PHE A 99 -11.28 2.98 16.53
C PHE A 99 -10.55 4.07 17.32
N HIS A 100 -9.32 4.42 16.93
CA HIS A 100 -8.58 5.52 17.49
C HIS A 100 -9.27 6.87 17.26
N MET A 101 -9.73 7.11 16.03
CA MET A 101 -10.54 8.28 15.70
C MET A 101 -11.84 8.32 16.52
N ILE A 102 -12.58 7.21 16.60
CA ILE A 102 -13.84 7.13 17.37
C ILE A 102 -13.58 7.41 18.86
N GLY A 103 -12.50 6.87 19.43
CA GLY A 103 -12.10 7.17 20.81
C GLY A 103 -11.81 8.64 21.03
N ASN A 104 -11.11 9.28 20.09
CA ASN A 104 -10.79 10.72 20.17
C ASN A 104 -12.00 11.63 20.00
N LEU A 105 -13.12 11.16 19.38
CA LEU A 105 -14.38 11.94 19.34
C LEU A 105 -14.92 12.30 20.73
N LYS A 106 -14.51 11.57 21.78
CA LYS A 106 -14.85 11.91 23.17
C LYS A 106 -14.30 13.28 23.61
N MET A 107 -13.32 13.83 22.89
CA MET A 107 -12.84 15.18 23.07
C MET A 107 -13.97 16.24 22.98
N TYR A 108 -14.98 15.99 22.15
CA TYR A 108 -16.14 16.86 22.01
C TYR A 108 -17.15 16.75 23.16
N ALA A 109 -17.08 15.66 23.94
CA ALA A 109 -17.90 15.50 25.15
C ALA A 109 -17.28 16.18 26.37
N GLY A 110 -16.00 16.55 26.30
CA GLY A 110 -15.30 17.29 27.34
C GLY A 110 -14.05 16.57 27.88
N ALA A 111 -13.31 17.26 28.73
CA ALA A 111 -12.05 16.78 29.29
C ALA A 111 -12.24 15.50 30.11
N ALA A 112 -13.23 15.48 31.01
CA ALA A 112 -13.51 14.33 31.86
C ALA A 112 -13.82 13.06 31.05
N ASP A 113 -14.63 13.17 29.99
CA ASP A 113 -15.01 12.01 29.16
C ASP A 113 -13.83 11.40 28.43
N LEU A 114 -12.93 12.21 27.89
CA LEU A 114 -11.75 11.73 27.19
C LEU A 114 -10.73 11.10 28.15
N ASP A 115 -10.51 11.75 29.31
CA ASP A 115 -9.54 11.28 30.29
C ASP A 115 -10.02 10.00 31.00
N HIS A 116 -11.32 9.90 31.35
CA HIS A 116 -11.92 8.68 31.86
C HIS A 116 -11.85 7.53 30.83
N TYR A 117 -12.08 7.81 29.56
CA TYR A 117 -11.92 6.81 28.51
C TYR A 117 -10.48 6.32 28.41
N ALA A 118 -9.50 7.22 28.49
CA ALA A 118 -8.09 6.84 28.50
C ALA A 118 -7.72 6.01 29.74
N HIS A 119 -8.26 6.36 30.91
CA HIS A 119 -8.09 5.58 32.14
C HIS A 119 -8.73 4.20 32.04
N PHE A 120 -9.96 4.12 31.50
CA PHE A 120 -10.64 2.84 31.20
C PHE A 120 -9.76 1.92 30.34
N LEU A 121 -9.14 2.43 29.27
CA LEU A 121 -8.26 1.64 28.43
C LEU A 121 -7.02 1.11 29.20
N GLN A 122 -6.51 1.86 30.19
CA GLN A 122 -5.40 1.42 31.05
C GLN A 122 -5.82 0.38 32.06
N THR A 123 -7.08 0.41 32.52
CA THR A 123 -7.62 -0.51 33.52
C THR A 123 -8.38 -1.70 32.91
N LEU A 124 -8.36 -1.80 31.57
CA LEU A 124 -9.06 -2.87 30.88
C LEU A 124 -8.62 -4.26 31.37
N LEU A 125 -9.61 -5.09 31.72
CA LEU A 125 -9.44 -6.42 32.34
C LEU A 125 -8.84 -6.41 33.78
N TYR A 126 -8.72 -5.28 34.46
CA TYR A 126 -8.41 -5.27 35.88
C TYR A 126 -9.61 -5.82 36.68
N PRO A 127 -9.44 -6.72 37.70
CA PRO A 127 -8.19 -7.23 38.27
C PRO A 127 -7.66 -8.52 37.61
N LEU A 128 -8.28 -9.06 36.55
CA LEU A 128 -7.84 -10.28 35.88
C LEU A 128 -6.45 -10.15 35.26
N ALA A 129 -6.11 -8.93 34.80
CA ALA A 129 -4.79 -8.58 34.32
C ALA A 129 -4.28 -7.32 35.04
N PRO A 130 -2.96 -7.15 35.26
CA PRO A 130 -2.41 -5.91 35.81
C PRO A 130 -2.78 -4.68 34.98
N LYS A 131 -2.92 -3.51 35.61
CA LYS A 131 -3.20 -2.24 34.91
C LYS A 131 -2.19 -2.03 33.78
N GLY A 132 -2.70 -1.69 32.58
CA GLY A 132 -1.89 -1.38 31.39
C GLY A 132 -1.43 -2.59 30.54
N TRP A 133 -1.52 -3.83 31.03
CA TRP A 133 -1.02 -5.00 30.28
C TRP A 133 -1.71 -5.20 28.95
N VAL A 134 -3.04 -5.10 28.92
CA VAL A 134 -3.82 -5.23 27.68
C VAL A 134 -3.42 -4.16 26.68
N LEU A 135 -3.26 -2.93 27.14
CA LEU A 135 -2.83 -1.82 26.31
C LEU A 135 -1.43 -2.03 25.73
N TRP A 136 -0.50 -2.59 26.52
CA TRP A 136 0.84 -2.92 26.04
C TRP A 136 0.85 -4.07 25.02
N ILE A 137 -0.02 -5.08 25.18
CA ILE A 137 -0.20 -6.15 24.19
C ILE A 137 -0.74 -5.57 22.87
N LEU A 138 -1.75 -4.70 22.96
CA LEU A 138 -2.32 -4.04 21.78
C LEU A 138 -1.29 -3.15 21.08
N ARG A 139 -0.51 -2.38 21.82
CA ARG A 139 0.60 -1.56 21.27
C ARG A 139 1.66 -2.42 20.60
N GLY A 140 2.11 -3.50 21.26
CA GLY A 140 3.09 -4.44 20.71
C GLY A 140 2.57 -5.11 19.44
N GLY A 141 1.30 -5.52 19.43
CA GLY A 141 0.63 -6.06 18.25
C GLY A 141 0.61 -5.05 17.09
N LEU A 142 0.22 -3.81 17.36
CA LEU A 142 0.17 -2.75 16.36
C LEU A 142 1.55 -2.42 15.77
N ILE A 143 2.56 -2.32 16.63
CA ILE A 143 3.96 -2.11 16.21
C ILE A 143 4.43 -3.26 15.32
N SER A 144 4.13 -4.50 15.70
CA SER A 144 4.47 -5.69 14.90
C SER A 144 3.77 -5.68 13.54
N MET A 145 2.49 -5.29 13.48
CA MET A 145 1.73 -5.14 12.22
C MET A 145 2.33 -4.05 11.33
N LEU A 146 2.74 -2.92 11.92
CA LEU A 146 3.41 -1.85 11.18
C LEU A 146 4.73 -2.32 10.58
N PHE A 147 5.59 -2.99 11.34
CA PHE A 147 6.86 -3.52 10.84
C PHE A 147 6.66 -4.56 9.73
N LEU A 148 5.71 -5.48 9.88
CA LEU A 148 5.38 -6.48 8.86
C LEU A 148 4.85 -5.82 7.59
N HIS A 149 4.00 -4.79 7.72
CA HIS A 149 3.48 -4.02 6.60
C HIS A 149 4.60 -3.32 5.80
N LEU A 150 5.47 -2.61 6.51
CA LEU A 150 6.60 -1.91 5.91
C LEU A 150 7.58 -2.88 5.23
N HIS A 151 7.91 -3.99 5.90
CA HIS A 151 8.79 -5.00 5.33
C HIS A 151 8.19 -5.66 4.09
N ALA A 152 6.90 -6.00 4.11
CA ALA A 152 6.20 -6.55 2.94
C ALA A 152 6.18 -5.55 1.78
N ALA A 153 5.85 -4.28 2.03
CA ALA A 153 5.82 -3.22 1.02
C ALA A 153 7.20 -2.99 0.40
N TRP A 154 8.24 -2.91 1.22
CA TRP A 154 9.63 -2.76 0.76
C TRP A 154 10.11 -3.96 -0.04
N SER A 155 9.87 -5.17 0.46
CA SER A 155 10.25 -6.43 -0.19
C SER A 155 9.57 -6.60 -1.56
N LEU A 156 8.26 -6.30 -1.65
CA LEU A 156 7.52 -6.30 -2.92
C LEU A 156 8.03 -5.24 -3.89
N THR A 157 8.38 -4.07 -3.40
CA THR A 157 8.96 -3.00 -4.23
C THR A 157 10.29 -3.43 -4.83
N ARG A 158 11.18 -4.08 -4.04
CA ARG A 158 12.44 -4.63 -4.53
C ARG A 158 12.22 -5.73 -5.56
N LEU A 159 11.31 -6.68 -5.26
CA LEU A 159 10.97 -7.77 -6.17
C LEU A 159 10.47 -7.24 -7.52
N ASN A 160 9.58 -6.25 -7.50
CA ASN A 160 9.05 -5.63 -8.71
C ASN A 160 10.11 -4.87 -9.53
N ARG A 161 11.10 -4.27 -8.88
CA ARG A 161 12.24 -3.62 -9.57
C ARG A 161 13.13 -4.65 -10.26
N HIS A 162 13.45 -5.76 -9.57
CA HIS A 162 14.27 -6.83 -10.14
C HIS A 162 13.57 -7.59 -11.27
N ALA A 163 12.27 -7.73 -11.23
CA ALA A 163 11.49 -8.39 -12.28
C ALA A 163 11.44 -7.60 -13.60
N ARG A 164 11.86 -6.32 -13.61
CA ARG A 164 11.82 -5.44 -14.78
C ARG A 164 13.13 -4.68 -14.96
N PRO A 165 14.18 -5.33 -15.45
CA PRO A 165 15.48 -4.69 -15.64
C PRO A 165 15.47 -3.67 -16.78
N VAL A 166 14.58 -3.84 -17.77
CA VAL A 166 14.48 -2.95 -18.95
C VAL A 166 13.23 -2.08 -18.82
N LYS A 167 13.40 -0.77 -19.05
CA LYS A 167 12.28 0.18 -19.07
C LYS A 167 11.45 0.02 -20.34
N TYR A 168 10.13 0.21 -20.24
CA TYR A 168 9.28 0.30 -21.45
C TYR A 168 9.69 1.49 -22.29
N GLN A 169 9.83 1.30 -23.60
CA GLN A 169 10.15 2.39 -24.54
C GLN A 169 8.90 3.19 -24.95
N SER A 170 7.72 2.54 -24.93
CA SER A 170 6.45 3.21 -25.21
C SER A 170 5.99 4.10 -24.04
N LYS A 171 5.30 5.21 -24.35
CA LYS A 171 4.56 5.99 -23.35
C LYS A 171 3.56 5.10 -22.66
N ARG A 172 3.57 5.11 -21.32
CA ARG A 172 2.63 4.31 -20.53
C ARG A 172 1.26 4.97 -20.57
N ASP A 173 0.31 4.31 -21.19
CA ASP A 173 -1.10 4.63 -21.01
C ASP A 173 -1.60 3.94 -19.73
N TYR A 174 -1.92 4.75 -18.71
CA TYR A 174 -2.34 4.25 -17.40
C TYR A 174 -3.86 4.13 -17.37
N GLN A 175 -4.40 3.07 -17.95
CA GLN A 175 -5.85 2.83 -17.93
C GLN A 175 -6.39 2.54 -16.52
N ILE A 176 -5.58 1.93 -15.64
CA ILE A 176 -6.01 1.45 -14.32
C ILE A 176 -5.32 2.19 -13.18
N ALA A 177 -4.06 2.65 -13.37
CA ALA A 177 -3.28 3.30 -12.33
C ALA A 177 -3.54 4.81 -12.32
N ASN A 178 -4.23 5.29 -11.29
CA ASN A 178 -4.44 6.71 -11.05
C ASN A 178 -3.28 7.36 -10.26
N PHE A 179 -3.39 8.65 -9.97
CA PHE A 179 -2.41 9.40 -9.20
C PHE A 179 -2.13 8.77 -7.83
N ALA A 180 -3.16 8.35 -7.09
CA ALA A 180 -3.04 7.75 -5.78
C ALA A 180 -2.20 6.46 -5.80
N SER A 181 -2.37 5.58 -6.82
CA SER A 181 -1.58 4.35 -6.94
C SER A 181 -0.09 4.61 -7.24
N ARG A 182 0.19 5.70 -7.94
CA ARG A 182 1.57 6.09 -8.28
C ARG A 182 2.31 6.70 -7.10
N THR A 183 1.58 7.41 -6.23
CA THR A 183 2.10 8.11 -5.05
C THR A 183 2.04 7.27 -3.78
N MET A 184 1.49 6.05 -3.82
CA MET A 184 1.30 5.17 -2.65
C MET A 184 2.56 5.02 -1.78
N ARG A 185 3.72 4.87 -2.40
CA ARG A 185 4.99 4.74 -1.67
C ARG A 185 5.41 6.02 -0.97
N TRP A 186 5.20 7.16 -1.63
CA TRP A 186 5.52 8.47 -1.05
C TRP A 186 4.57 8.81 0.09
N SER A 187 3.27 8.59 -0.09
CA SER A 187 2.29 8.78 0.98
C SER A 187 2.58 7.86 2.18
N GLY A 188 2.98 6.60 1.94
CA GLY A 188 3.39 5.69 3.01
C GLY A 188 4.61 6.16 3.80
N MET A 189 5.62 6.75 3.14
CA MET A 189 6.78 7.33 3.83
C MET A 189 6.41 8.55 4.67
N ILE A 190 5.52 9.41 4.16
CA ILE A 190 5.04 10.59 4.89
C ILE A 190 4.19 10.16 6.08
N VAL A 191 3.31 9.18 5.92
CA VAL A 191 2.51 8.62 7.02
C VAL A 191 3.41 8.00 8.10
N LEU A 192 4.49 7.31 7.71
CA LEU A 192 5.47 6.79 8.68
C LEU A 192 6.14 7.93 9.47
N ALA A 193 6.59 8.99 8.80
CA ALA A 193 7.18 10.15 9.46
C ALA A 193 6.16 10.83 10.41
N PHE A 194 4.90 10.92 9.98
CA PHE A 194 3.81 11.42 10.82
C PHE A 194 3.57 10.55 12.06
N ILE A 195 3.57 9.21 11.93
CA ILE A 195 3.44 8.31 13.09
C ILE A 195 4.54 8.56 14.11
N VAL A 196 5.79 8.70 13.65
CA VAL A 196 6.92 9.01 14.54
C VAL A 196 6.70 10.35 15.26
N TRP A 197 6.36 11.41 14.52
CA TRP A 197 6.05 12.71 15.11
C TRP A 197 4.90 12.64 16.13
N HIS A 198 3.79 11.99 15.75
CA HIS A 198 2.62 11.82 16.60
C HIS A 198 2.95 11.13 17.94
N LEU A 199 3.80 10.10 17.89
CA LEU A 199 4.25 9.42 19.10
C LEU A 199 5.15 10.31 19.96
N LEU A 200 6.06 11.08 19.36
CA LEU A 200 6.93 12.00 20.08
C LEU A 200 6.15 13.14 20.72
N ASP A 201 5.09 13.63 20.06
CA ASP A 201 4.27 14.75 20.50
C ASP A 201 3.26 14.34 21.58
N LEU A 202 2.44 13.31 21.34
CA LEU A 202 1.28 12.95 22.19
C LEU A 202 1.49 11.70 23.07
N THR A 203 2.55 10.93 22.87
CA THR A 203 2.79 9.71 23.68
C THR A 203 4.02 9.86 24.57
N PHE A 204 5.13 10.29 24.02
CA PHE A 204 6.41 10.41 24.74
C PHE A 204 6.62 11.80 25.37
N GLY A 205 5.89 12.83 24.94
CA GLY A 205 6.01 14.17 25.48
C GLY A 205 7.34 14.87 25.17
N VAL A 206 8.08 14.42 24.14
CA VAL A 206 9.37 15.01 23.76
C VAL A 206 9.20 16.44 23.23
N VAL A 207 8.10 16.69 22.54
CA VAL A 207 7.78 17.97 21.89
C VAL A 207 6.66 18.71 22.62
N ASN A 208 5.90 18.04 23.44
CA ASN A 208 4.78 18.57 24.23
C ASN A 208 4.99 18.29 25.72
N SER A 209 5.27 19.33 26.51
CA SER A 209 5.55 19.23 27.94
C SER A 209 4.34 18.84 28.80
N HIS A 210 3.11 18.96 28.27
CA HIS A 210 1.87 18.65 29.00
C HIS A 210 1.50 17.16 28.94
N VAL A 211 2.28 16.33 28.23
CA VAL A 211 2.05 14.89 28.22
C VAL A 211 2.38 14.28 29.59
N GLY A 212 1.36 13.68 30.20
CA GLY A 212 1.50 13.04 31.51
C GLY A 212 1.07 13.89 32.68
N GLU A 213 0.55 15.06 32.45
CA GLU A 213 -0.07 15.90 33.48
C GLU A 213 -1.21 15.14 34.17
N MET A 214 -1.21 15.17 35.50
CA MET A 214 -2.22 14.52 36.35
C MET A 214 -3.23 15.55 36.78
N ILE A 215 -4.50 15.30 36.52
CA ILE A 215 -5.61 16.16 36.94
C ILE A 215 -6.67 15.37 37.67
N THR A 216 -7.41 16.04 38.57
CA THR A 216 -8.57 15.49 39.26
C THR A 216 -9.80 16.21 38.73
N HIS A 217 -10.72 15.51 38.11
CA HIS A 217 -11.98 16.08 37.64
C HIS A 217 -12.95 16.24 38.80
N THR A 218 -13.87 17.20 38.68
CA THR A 218 -14.88 17.47 39.70
C THR A 218 -15.74 16.22 39.97
N GLY A 219 -15.71 15.76 41.20
CA GLY A 219 -16.44 14.53 41.64
C GLY A 219 -15.61 13.25 41.65
N ASP A 220 -14.35 13.29 41.20
CA ASP A 220 -13.44 12.14 41.27
C ASP A 220 -12.63 12.14 42.57
N GLU A 221 -12.40 10.94 43.12
CA GLU A 221 -11.51 10.76 44.26
C GLU A 221 -10.04 10.54 43.86
N GLU A 222 -9.81 10.11 42.61
CA GLU A 222 -8.46 9.76 42.07
C GLU A 222 -8.08 10.71 40.93
N SER A 223 -6.82 11.18 40.93
CA SER A 223 -6.27 11.93 39.80
C SER A 223 -5.96 11.01 38.62
N VAL A 224 -6.32 11.45 37.43
CA VAL A 224 -6.10 10.72 36.18
C VAL A 224 -5.12 11.48 35.28
N LYS A 225 -4.43 10.74 34.39
CA LYS A 225 -3.57 11.35 33.41
C LYS A 225 -4.41 12.07 32.35
N SER A 226 -4.21 13.39 32.19
CA SER A 226 -4.94 14.17 31.21
C SER A 226 -4.39 13.96 29.79
N VAL A 227 -5.18 13.24 28.99
CA VAL A 227 -4.98 13.13 27.54
C VAL A 227 -5.56 14.36 26.84
N TYR A 228 -6.66 14.89 27.36
CA TYR A 228 -7.31 16.09 26.84
C TYR A 228 -6.36 17.29 26.83
N ALA A 229 -5.76 17.64 27.96
CA ALA A 229 -4.80 18.73 28.04
C ALA A 229 -3.63 18.54 27.06
N SER A 230 -3.11 17.32 26.96
CA SER A 230 -2.01 17.00 26.03
C SER A 230 -2.39 17.30 24.58
N VAL A 231 -3.61 16.96 24.16
CA VAL A 231 -4.10 17.17 22.78
C VAL A 231 -4.38 18.65 22.52
N VAL A 232 -5.04 19.34 23.45
CA VAL A 232 -5.35 20.78 23.34
C VAL A 232 -4.05 21.59 23.20
N HIS A 233 -3.10 21.42 24.12
CA HIS A 233 -1.82 22.13 24.05
C HIS A 233 -1.00 21.81 22.78
N SER A 234 -1.14 20.60 22.23
CA SER A 234 -0.50 20.29 20.95
C SER A 234 -1.10 21.12 19.82
N PHE A 235 -2.43 21.23 19.76
CA PHE A 235 -3.14 21.88 18.64
C PHE A 235 -3.31 23.40 18.82
N GLU A 236 -3.13 23.97 19.99
CA GLU A 236 -2.97 25.41 20.20
C GLU A 236 -1.77 25.96 19.44
N ARG A 237 -0.75 25.15 19.24
CA ARG A 237 0.40 25.48 18.39
C ARG A 237 0.01 25.37 16.92
N THR A 238 -0.42 26.47 16.32
CA THR A 238 -0.91 26.53 14.92
C THR A 238 -0.05 25.77 13.90
N PRO A 239 1.30 25.85 13.89
CA PRO A 239 2.12 25.09 12.94
C PRO A 239 1.97 23.58 13.11
N VAL A 240 1.84 23.10 14.35
CA VAL A 240 1.64 21.70 14.68
C VAL A 240 0.25 21.26 14.21
N ALA A 241 -0.80 22.01 14.52
CA ALA A 241 -2.16 21.75 14.09
C ALA A 241 -2.26 21.64 12.56
N LEU A 242 -1.66 22.57 11.82
CA LEU A 242 -1.61 22.54 10.36
C LEU A 242 -0.84 21.31 9.84
N PHE A 243 0.26 20.94 10.48
CA PHE A 243 1.00 19.72 10.14
C PHE A 243 0.11 18.47 10.30
N TYR A 244 -0.67 18.37 11.40
CA TYR A 244 -1.61 17.26 11.61
C TYR A 244 -2.72 17.25 10.55
N VAL A 245 -3.27 18.41 10.16
CA VAL A 245 -4.28 18.50 9.08
C VAL A 245 -3.71 17.95 7.78
N VAL A 246 -2.54 18.41 7.34
CA VAL A 246 -1.91 17.97 6.10
C VAL A 246 -1.57 16.48 6.15
N ALA A 247 -1.01 16.03 7.26
CA ALA A 247 -0.65 14.62 7.44
C ALA A 247 -1.89 13.69 7.39
N ASN A 248 -3.01 14.09 7.99
CA ASN A 248 -4.27 13.32 7.94
C ASN A 248 -4.89 13.30 6.53
N ILE A 249 -4.77 14.37 5.75
CA ILE A 249 -5.19 14.36 4.33
C ILE A 249 -4.35 13.34 3.54
N LEU A 250 -3.04 13.33 3.75
CA LEU A 250 -2.14 12.35 3.10
C LEU A 250 -2.39 10.93 3.59
N LEU A 251 -2.72 10.72 4.86
CA LEU A 251 -3.20 9.46 5.40
C LEU A 251 -4.47 9.02 4.67
N GLY A 252 -5.43 9.93 4.43
CA GLY A 252 -6.65 9.63 3.69
C GLY A 252 -6.37 9.13 2.26
N ILE A 253 -5.44 9.75 1.56
CA ILE A 253 -5.00 9.28 0.23
C ILE A 253 -4.40 7.88 0.32
N HIS A 254 -3.58 7.62 1.34
CA HIS A 254 -2.99 6.31 1.59
C HIS A 254 -4.05 5.25 1.91
N LEU A 255 -5.02 5.58 2.77
CA LEU A 255 -6.14 4.71 3.14
C LEU A 255 -7.05 4.42 1.95
N PHE A 256 -7.43 5.42 1.17
CA PHE A 256 -8.25 5.24 -0.04
C PHE A 256 -7.62 4.20 -0.96
N HIS A 257 -6.33 4.40 -1.28
CA HIS A 257 -5.63 3.50 -2.17
C HIS A 257 -5.37 2.12 -1.55
N GLY A 258 -5.02 2.07 -0.26
CA GLY A 258 -4.83 0.84 0.51
C GLY A 258 -6.11 0.00 0.52
N THR A 259 -7.23 0.58 0.89
CA THR A 259 -8.56 -0.07 0.93
C THR A 259 -8.94 -0.63 -0.44
N TRP A 260 -8.78 0.15 -1.50
CA TRP A 260 -9.02 -0.32 -2.87
C TRP A 260 -8.12 -1.52 -3.23
N SER A 261 -6.83 -1.44 -2.88
CA SER A 261 -5.83 -2.47 -3.20
C SER A 261 -6.02 -3.77 -2.42
N ILE A 262 -6.59 -3.71 -1.21
CA ILE A 262 -6.89 -4.90 -0.38
C ILE A 262 -7.82 -5.85 -1.13
N PHE A 263 -8.90 -5.37 -1.71
CA PHE A 263 -9.84 -6.19 -2.48
C PHE A 263 -9.17 -6.90 -3.66
N GLN A 264 -8.24 -6.21 -4.34
CA GLN A 264 -7.47 -6.81 -5.43
C GLN A 264 -6.48 -7.87 -4.91
N SER A 265 -5.84 -7.60 -3.77
CA SER A 265 -4.86 -8.51 -3.16
C SER A 265 -5.49 -9.79 -2.63
N LEU A 266 -6.73 -9.71 -2.13
CA LEU A 266 -7.52 -10.86 -1.66
C LEU A 266 -8.22 -11.62 -2.78
N GLY A 267 -8.09 -11.18 -4.04
CA GLY A 267 -8.72 -11.84 -5.18
C GLY A 267 -10.20 -11.47 -5.41
N TRP A 268 -10.75 -10.53 -4.64
CA TRP A 268 -12.14 -10.06 -4.79
C TRP A 268 -12.23 -9.02 -5.92
N ASN A 269 -11.79 -9.40 -7.11
CA ASN A 269 -11.64 -8.52 -8.27
C ASN A 269 -12.67 -8.82 -9.36
N ASN A 270 -13.97 -8.72 -9.03
CA ASN A 270 -15.04 -8.85 -9.99
C ASN A 270 -15.45 -7.45 -10.51
N PRO A 271 -15.50 -7.20 -11.84
CA PRO A 271 -15.92 -5.93 -12.43
C PRO A 271 -17.30 -5.44 -11.96
N ARG A 272 -18.23 -6.37 -11.68
CA ARG A 272 -19.59 -6.06 -11.17
C ARG A 272 -19.58 -5.26 -9.87
N PHE A 273 -18.57 -5.47 -9.01
CA PHE A 273 -18.47 -4.82 -7.70
C PHE A 273 -17.47 -3.66 -7.67
N ASN A 274 -16.91 -3.24 -8.80
CA ASN A 274 -15.91 -2.17 -8.86
C ASN A 274 -16.41 -0.85 -8.25
N ASN A 275 -17.64 -0.44 -8.58
CA ASN A 275 -18.22 0.81 -8.07
C ASN A 275 -18.42 0.76 -6.56
N TRP A 276 -18.92 -0.38 -6.03
CA TRP A 276 -19.07 -0.58 -4.60
C TRP A 276 -17.73 -0.52 -3.85
N ARG A 277 -16.72 -1.21 -4.33
CA ARG A 277 -15.36 -1.17 -3.75
C ARG A 277 -14.78 0.22 -3.73
N ARG A 278 -14.95 0.97 -4.82
CA ARG A 278 -14.51 2.36 -4.91
C ARG A 278 -15.30 3.25 -3.95
N GLY A 279 -16.60 3.10 -3.89
CA GLY A 279 -17.46 3.80 -2.95
C GLY A 279 -17.08 3.55 -1.50
N PHE A 280 -16.84 2.28 -1.13
CA PHE A 280 -16.38 1.89 0.20
C PHE A 280 -15.01 2.52 0.53
N ALA A 281 -14.03 2.43 -0.38
CA ALA A 281 -12.71 3.01 -0.16
C ALA A 281 -12.77 4.54 0.00
N THR A 282 -13.60 5.22 -0.79
CA THR A 282 -13.80 6.67 -0.68
C THR A 282 -14.50 7.02 0.63
N GLY A 283 -15.61 6.34 0.96
CA GLY A 283 -16.37 6.60 2.18
C GLY A 283 -15.54 6.38 3.44
N PHE A 284 -14.80 5.26 3.51
CA PHE A 284 -13.90 4.96 4.62
C PHE A 284 -12.81 6.02 4.79
N ALA A 285 -12.10 6.36 3.71
CA ALA A 285 -11.02 7.34 3.77
C ALA A 285 -11.56 8.74 4.13
N SER A 286 -12.70 9.16 3.57
CA SER A 286 -13.31 10.44 3.88
C SER A 286 -13.79 10.51 5.33
N LEU A 287 -14.39 9.46 5.86
CA LEU A 287 -14.81 9.38 7.26
C LEU A 287 -13.64 9.60 8.21
N VAL A 288 -12.54 8.87 7.98
CA VAL A 288 -11.33 8.98 8.81
C VAL A 288 -10.69 10.36 8.71
N VAL A 289 -10.61 10.93 7.49
CA VAL A 289 -10.04 12.27 7.29
C VAL A 289 -10.88 13.33 7.98
N LEU A 290 -12.19 13.33 7.76
CA LEU A 290 -13.08 14.31 8.37
C LEU A 290 -13.04 14.25 9.89
N GLY A 291 -13.07 13.04 10.47
CA GLY A 291 -12.97 12.86 11.92
C GLY A 291 -11.63 13.37 12.47
N ASN A 292 -10.51 12.95 11.89
CA ASN A 292 -9.19 13.33 12.42
C ASN A 292 -8.81 14.80 12.17
N VAL A 293 -9.23 15.39 11.05
CA VAL A 293 -8.98 16.79 10.73
C VAL A 293 -9.84 17.73 11.59
N SER A 294 -11.01 17.26 12.02
CA SER A 294 -11.89 18.07 12.87
C SER A 294 -11.24 18.44 14.23
N PHE A 295 -10.41 17.57 14.82
CA PHE A 295 -9.79 17.82 16.13
C PHE A 295 -8.88 19.08 16.14
N PRO A 296 -7.83 19.15 15.31
CA PRO A 296 -6.99 20.34 15.28
C PRO A 296 -7.76 21.61 14.86
N ILE A 297 -8.74 21.48 13.96
CA ILE A 297 -9.57 22.61 13.54
C ILE A 297 -10.44 23.10 14.71
N ALA A 298 -11.04 22.20 15.49
CA ALA A 298 -11.90 22.57 16.63
C ALA A 298 -11.10 23.31 17.72
N VAL A 299 -9.87 22.89 18.01
CA VAL A 299 -9.00 23.58 18.96
C VAL A 299 -8.59 24.96 18.42
N MET A 300 -8.12 25.03 17.16
CA MET A 300 -7.77 26.34 16.55
C MET A 300 -8.94 27.31 16.48
N ALA A 301 -10.16 26.81 16.35
CA ALA A 301 -11.39 27.62 16.33
C ALA A 301 -11.92 27.97 17.72
N GLY A 302 -11.28 27.49 18.81
CA GLY A 302 -11.75 27.72 20.20
C GLY A 302 -13.08 27.02 20.54
N ILE A 303 -13.45 25.97 19.77
CA ILE A 303 -14.65 25.16 20.05
C ILE A 303 -14.35 24.16 21.17
N VAL A 304 -13.11 23.72 21.25
CA VAL A 304 -12.57 22.80 22.24
C VAL A 304 -11.27 23.37 22.76
N GLY A 305 -11.17 23.54 24.09
CA GLY A 305 -10.01 24.14 24.74
C GLY A 305 -10.27 24.43 26.20
#